data_4e62481ff55a7fea01b40c6baeab768c
#
_entry.id   4e62481ff55a7fea01b40c6baeab768c
#
_cell.length_a   1.000
_cell.length_b   1.000
_cell.length_c   1.000
_cell.angle_alpha   90.00
_cell.angle_beta   90.00
_cell.angle_gamma   90.00
#
_symmetry.space_group_name_H-M   'P 1'
#
loop_
_entity.id
_entity.type
_entity.pdbx_description
1 polymer ?
#
loop_
_entity_poly.entity_id
_entity_poly.type
_entity_poly.pdbx_seq_one_letter_code
_entity_poly.pdbx_strand_id
1 'polypeptide(L)'
;MMNNSNLVFKAIGFDADDTLWNNETFFQETQSKFRKILQEYPLDEIDQKLLNIEKHNLQVYGYGIKGFILSLIETSIEISDQQINGKQIGNILDLGKKCFSNQFIYLKMLKQLCGIFIKNTFYY
;
A
#
# COMPACT_ATOMS: atom_id res chain seq x y z
N MET A 1 22.21 -46.91 -5.50
CA MET A 1 22.86 -45.74 -6.11
C MET A 1 21.94 -44.54 -5.96
N MET A 2 22.26 -43.61 -5.10
CA MET A 2 21.53 -42.37 -5.00
C MET A 2 22.03 -41.45 -6.13
N ASN A 3 21.19 -41.18 -7.12
CA ASN A 3 21.45 -40.13 -8.11
C ASN A 3 21.38 -38.79 -7.39
N ASN A 4 22.50 -38.19 -7.07
CA ASN A 4 22.59 -36.78 -6.78
C ASN A 4 22.30 -36.02 -8.06
N SER A 5 21.04 -35.84 -8.38
CA SER A 5 20.65 -34.83 -9.34
C SER A 5 20.95 -33.47 -8.68
N ASN A 6 22.04 -32.84 -9.07
CA ASN A 6 22.32 -31.45 -8.73
C ASN A 6 21.16 -30.61 -9.24
N LEU A 7 20.21 -30.30 -8.35
CA LEU A 7 19.13 -29.36 -8.62
C LEU A 7 19.75 -27.97 -8.77
N VAL A 8 20.00 -27.60 -10.01
CA VAL A 8 20.45 -26.24 -10.34
C VAL A 8 19.21 -25.36 -10.43
N PHE A 9 18.94 -24.59 -9.40
CA PHE A 9 17.88 -23.59 -9.40
C PHE A 9 18.24 -22.46 -10.37
N LYS A 10 17.41 -22.19 -11.33
CA LYS A 10 17.57 -21.08 -12.29
C LYS A 10 17.04 -19.75 -11.77
N ALA A 11 16.16 -19.78 -10.81
CA ALA A 11 15.56 -18.62 -10.18
C ALA A 11 15.16 -18.93 -8.75
N ILE A 12 15.22 -17.93 -7.85
CA ILE A 12 14.70 -17.96 -6.50
C ILE A 12 13.75 -16.78 -6.37
N GLY A 13 12.51 -17.06 -5.97
CA GLY A 13 11.52 -16.04 -5.67
C GLY A 13 11.34 -15.92 -4.16
N PHE A 14 11.16 -14.68 -3.70
CA PHE A 14 10.81 -14.38 -2.31
C PHE A 14 9.44 -13.72 -2.28
N ASP A 15 8.58 -14.16 -1.36
CA ASP A 15 7.42 -13.41 -0.98
C ASP A 15 7.87 -12.15 -0.25
N ALA A 16 7.25 -11.01 -0.55
CA ALA A 16 7.76 -9.72 -0.12
C ALA A 16 6.87 -9.08 0.96
N ASP A 17 5.60 -8.84 0.65
CA ASP A 17 4.68 -8.15 1.53
C ASP A 17 4.40 -8.99 2.79
N ASP A 18 4.51 -8.38 3.96
CA ASP A 18 4.36 -9.01 5.28
C ASP A 18 5.28 -10.21 5.56
N THR A 19 6.22 -10.49 4.66
CA THR A 19 7.27 -11.49 4.81
C THR A 19 8.64 -10.85 4.98
N LEU A 20 9.02 -9.97 4.05
CA LEU A 20 10.31 -9.27 4.08
C LEU A 20 10.20 -7.89 4.72
N TRP A 21 9.02 -7.31 4.74
CA TRP A 21 8.70 -6.07 5.46
C TRP A 21 7.25 -6.08 5.95
N ASN A 22 6.99 -5.33 6.99
CA ASN A 22 5.66 -5.24 7.59
C ASN A 22 4.83 -4.16 6.85
N ASN A 23 4.13 -4.56 5.82
CA ASN A 23 3.29 -3.66 5.00
C ASN A 23 1.99 -3.29 5.72
N GLU A 24 1.39 -4.22 6.45
CA GLU A 24 0.14 -4.02 7.19
C GLU A 24 0.24 -2.86 8.19
N THR A 25 1.35 -2.74 8.91
CA THR A 25 1.60 -1.64 9.85
C THR A 25 1.52 -0.26 9.17
N PHE A 26 2.07 -0.13 7.96
CA PHE A 26 2.02 1.13 7.22
C PHE A 26 0.61 1.50 6.79
N PHE A 27 -0.19 0.53 6.36
CA PHE A 27 -1.59 0.75 6.03
C PHE A 27 -2.39 1.18 7.25
N GLN A 28 -2.22 0.50 8.38
CA GLN A 28 -2.89 0.84 9.64
C GLN A 28 -2.52 2.24 10.14
N GLU A 29 -1.24 2.60 10.11
CA GLU A 29 -0.80 3.96 10.46
C GLU A 29 -1.40 5.02 9.54
N THR A 30 -1.44 4.74 8.25
CA THR A 30 -2.03 5.64 7.26
C THR A 30 -3.52 5.81 7.49
N GLN A 31 -4.26 4.74 7.76
CA GLN A 31 -5.68 4.81 8.11
C GLN A 31 -5.91 5.60 9.40
N SER A 32 -5.07 5.40 10.42
CA SER A 32 -5.16 6.17 11.67
C SER A 32 -5.00 7.67 11.44
N LYS A 33 -4.04 8.07 10.59
CA LYS A 33 -3.83 9.48 10.21
C LYS A 33 -4.97 10.01 9.34
N PHE A 34 -5.50 9.18 8.45
CA PHE A 34 -6.66 9.51 7.63
C PHE A 34 -7.90 9.82 8.48
N ARG A 35 -8.20 9.00 9.48
CA ARG A 35 -9.30 9.26 10.41
C ARG A 35 -9.15 10.60 11.14
N LYS A 36 -7.92 11.02 11.44
CA LYS A 36 -7.66 12.35 12.03
C LYS A 36 -7.96 13.51 11.07
N ILE A 37 -7.75 13.31 9.78
CA ILE A 37 -8.11 14.33 8.76
C ILE A 37 -9.61 14.51 8.68
N LEU A 38 -10.37 13.43 8.89
CA LEU A 38 -11.83 13.41 8.86
C LEU A 38 -12.45 13.36 10.27
N GLN A 39 -11.79 13.89 11.29
CA GLN A 39 -12.22 13.80 12.70
C GLN A 39 -13.60 14.43 13.00
N GLU A 40 -14.13 15.22 12.10
CA GLU A 40 -15.47 15.82 12.17
C GLU A 40 -16.60 14.83 11.83
N TYR A 41 -16.27 13.66 11.27
CA TYR A 41 -17.21 12.61 10.91
C TYR A 41 -17.12 11.41 11.85
N PRO A 42 -18.22 10.65 12.04
CA PRO A 42 -18.21 9.44 12.87
C PRO A 42 -17.22 8.38 12.35
N LEU A 43 -16.42 7.82 13.23
CA LEU A 43 -15.39 6.82 12.86
C LEU A 43 -15.99 5.59 12.17
N ASP A 44 -17.14 5.12 12.67
CA ASP A 44 -17.82 3.95 12.11
C ASP A 44 -18.25 4.17 10.67
N GLU A 45 -18.71 5.39 10.35
CA GLU A 45 -19.11 5.75 9.00
C GLU A 45 -17.88 5.83 8.07
N ILE A 46 -16.78 6.40 8.55
CA ILE A 46 -15.52 6.47 7.78
C ILE A 46 -15.06 5.05 7.45
N ASP A 47 -14.99 4.17 8.45
CA ASP A 47 -14.46 2.81 8.29
C ASP A 47 -15.34 1.94 7.39
N GLN A 48 -16.66 2.01 7.55
CA GLN A 48 -17.59 1.27 6.69
C GLN A 48 -17.54 1.75 5.24
N LYS A 49 -17.54 3.06 5.04
CA LYS A 49 -17.48 3.63 3.71
C LYS A 49 -16.16 3.30 3.02
N LEU A 50 -15.04 3.44 3.73
CA LEU A 50 -13.72 3.08 3.21
C LEU A 50 -13.67 1.60 2.81
N LEU A 51 -14.12 0.70 3.66
CA LEU A 51 -14.13 -0.74 3.37
C LEU A 51 -14.93 -1.08 2.10
N ASN A 52 -16.08 -0.44 1.90
CA ASN A 52 -16.92 -0.67 0.73
C ASN A 52 -16.27 -0.14 -0.55
N ILE A 53 -15.67 1.04 -0.48
CA ILE A 53 -14.96 1.67 -1.60
C ILE A 53 -13.72 0.86 -1.95
N GLU A 54 -12.92 0.44 -0.97
CA GLU A 54 -11.74 -0.41 -1.20
C GLU A 54 -12.09 -1.72 -1.91
N LYS A 55 -13.14 -2.41 -1.47
CA LYS A 55 -13.61 -3.64 -2.13
C LYS A 55 -13.98 -3.43 -3.60
N HIS A 56 -14.65 -2.32 -3.90
CA HIS A 56 -14.97 -1.97 -5.28
C HIS A 56 -13.72 -1.60 -6.07
N ASN A 57 -12.87 -0.78 -5.51
CA ASN A 57 -11.68 -0.27 -6.15
C ASN A 57 -10.59 -1.32 -6.39
N LEU A 58 -10.56 -2.39 -5.59
CA LEU A 58 -9.70 -3.56 -5.86
C LEU A 58 -9.97 -4.17 -7.24
N GLN A 59 -11.22 -4.18 -7.68
CA GLN A 59 -11.59 -4.70 -9.00
C GLN A 59 -11.16 -3.75 -10.14
N VAL A 60 -11.13 -2.45 -9.87
CA VAL A 60 -10.82 -1.41 -10.86
C VAL A 60 -9.33 -1.11 -10.92
N TYR A 61 -8.70 -0.89 -9.78
CA TYR A 61 -7.31 -0.43 -9.66
C TYR A 61 -6.32 -1.53 -9.24
N GLY A 62 -6.82 -2.70 -8.82
CA GLY A 62 -5.98 -3.75 -8.27
C GLY A 62 -5.46 -3.43 -6.86
N TYR A 63 -4.52 -4.26 -6.41
CA TYR A 63 -3.87 -4.11 -5.12
C TYR A 63 -2.76 -3.05 -5.16
N GLY A 64 -2.48 -2.44 -4.03
CA GLY A 64 -1.34 -1.56 -3.85
C GLY A 64 -1.69 -0.17 -3.35
N ILE A 65 -0.65 0.61 -3.09
CA ILE A 65 -0.75 1.94 -2.46
C ILE A 65 -1.56 2.91 -3.31
N LYS A 66 -1.42 2.87 -4.62
CA LYS A 66 -2.12 3.81 -5.51
C LYS A 66 -3.63 3.65 -5.41
N GLY A 67 -4.13 2.41 -5.52
CA GLY A 67 -5.56 2.11 -5.36
C GLY A 67 -6.07 2.44 -3.95
N PHE A 68 -5.25 2.18 -2.93
CA PHE A 68 -5.56 2.54 -1.55
C PHE A 68 -5.75 4.05 -1.37
N ILE A 69 -4.82 4.87 -1.86
CA ILE A 69 -4.92 6.34 -1.75
C ILE A 69 -6.11 6.89 -2.54
N LEU A 70 -6.40 6.34 -3.71
CA LEU A 70 -7.62 6.69 -4.45
C LEU A 70 -8.88 6.39 -3.63
N SER A 71 -8.92 5.26 -2.93
CA SER A 71 -10.02 4.89 -2.04
C SER A 71 -10.17 5.84 -0.84
N LEU A 72 -9.06 6.31 -0.27
CA LEU A 72 -9.09 7.32 0.79
C LEU A 72 -9.68 8.65 0.29
N ILE A 73 -9.27 9.09 -0.90
CA ILE A 73 -9.79 10.32 -1.52
C ILE A 73 -11.28 10.18 -1.82
N GLU A 74 -11.69 9.10 -2.44
CA GLU A 74 -13.08 8.82 -2.78
C GLU A 74 -13.97 8.76 -1.52
N THR A 75 -13.51 8.08 -0.47
CA THR A 75 -14.17 8.05 0.83
C THR A 75 -14.37 9.46 1.40
N SER A 76 -13.34 10.31 1.29
CA SER A 76 -13.41 11.69 1.78
C SER A 76 -14.42 12.54 1.04
N ILE A 77 -14.50 12.37 -0.27
CA ILE A 77 -15.47 13.06 -1.11
C ILE A 77 -16.88 12.63 -0.76
N GLU A 78 -17.12 11.33 -0.63
CA GLU A 78 -18.45 10.81 -0.34
C GLU A 78 -18.94 11.14 1.08
N ILE A 79 -18.05 11.01 2.10
CA ILE A 79 -18.47 11.26 3.49
C ILE A 79 -18.73 12.74 3.75
N SER A 80 -18.07 13.61 3.03
CA SER A 80 -18.24 15.06 3.14
C SER A 80 -19.34 15.62 2.25
N ASP A 81 -20.07 14.77 1.55
CA ASP A 81 -21.04 15.20 0.53
C ASP A 81 -20.42 16.21 -0.46
N GLN A 82 -19.22 15.86 -0.97
CA GLN A 82 -18.43 16.67 -1.91
C GLN A 82 -17.93 18.02 -1.35
N GLN A 83 -17.95 18.20 -0.02
CA GLN A 83 -17.51 19.43 0.65
C GLN A 83 -16.05 19.37 1.12
N ILE A 84 -15.34 18.25 0.91
CA ILE A 84 -13.93 18.14 1.26
C ILE A 84 -13.11 19.24 0.58
N ASN A 85 -12.22 19.89 1.31
CA ASN A 85 -11.40 20.97 0.76
C ASN A 85 -10.06 20.47 0.21
N GLY A 86 -9.43 21.29 -0.63
CA GLY A 86 -8.15 20.95 -1.26
C GLY A 86 -7.01 20.72 -0.27
N LYS A 87 -7.02 21.36 0.91
CA LYS A 87 -6.02 21.13 1.95
C LYS A 87 -6.14 19.72 2.54
N GLN A 88 -7.35 19.27 2.82
CA GLN A 88 -7.59 17.92 3.32
C GLN A 88 -7.19 16.87 2.28
N ILE A 89 -7.54 17.07 1.01
CA ILE A 89 -7.09 16.20 -0.09
C ILE A 89 -5.55 16.19 -0.19
N GLY A 90 -4.90 17.34 -0.10
CA GLY A 90 -3.44 17.45 -0.07
C GLY A 90 -2.81 16.64 1.06
N ASN A 91 -3.40 16.70 2.26
CA ASN A 91 -2.94 15.90 3.40
C ASN A 91 -3.06 14.39 3.14
N ILE A 92 -4.14 13.95 2.48
CA ILE A 92 -4.31 12.52 2.10
C ILE A 92 -3.26 12.11 1.08
N LEU A 93 -2.99 12.93 0.08
CA LEU A 93 -1.93 12.68 -0.90
C LEU A 93 -0.55 12.57 -0.24
N ASP A 94 -0.26 13.41 0.75
CA ASP A 94 1.00 13.36 1.49
C ASP A 94 1.14 12.08 2.33
N LEU A 95 0.05 11.56 2.88
CA LEU A 95 0.04 10.24 3.51
C LEU A 95 0.43 9.15 2.52
N GLY A 96 -0.11 9.20 1.31
CA GLY A 96 0.21 8.26 0.24
C GLY A 96 1.67 8.31 -0.17
N LYS A 97 2.22 9.50 -0.34
CA LYS A 97 3.65 9.69 -0.67
C LYS A 97 4.56 9.12 0.41
N LYS A 98 4.24 9.30 1.69
CA LYS A 98 5.00 8.73 2.81
C LYS A 98 4.93 7.22 2.83
N CYS A 99 3.74 6.65 2.63
CA CYS A 99 3.54 5.20 2.55
C CYS A 99 4.38 4.60 1.42
N PHE A 100 4.38 5.22 0.25
CA PHE A 100 5.15 4.81 -0.91
C PHE A 100 6.67 4.90 -0.68
N SER A 101 7.15 6.00 -0.09
CA SER A 101 8.56 6.18 0.22
C SER A 101 9.11 5.12 1.17
N ASN A 102 8.34 4.72 2.17
CA ASN A 102 8.73 3.67 3.10
C ASN A 102 8.92 2.32 2.39
N GLN A 103 8.04 1.99 1.46
CA GLN A 103 8.15 0.76 0.67
C GLN A 103 9.45 0.73 -0.16
N PHE A 104 9.86 1.86 -0.73
CA PHE A 104 11.12 1.97 -1.48
C PHE A 104 12.36 1.79 -0.63
N ILE A 105 12.36 2.25 0.61
CA ILE A 105 13.49 2.08 1.53
C ILE A 105 13.73 0.60 1.78
N TYR A 106 12.68 -0.18 2.04
CA TYR A 106 12.80 -1.63 2.25
C TYR A 106 13.29 -2.37 1.01
N LEU A 107 12.78 -2.03 -0.17
CA LEU A 107 13.27 -2.62 -1.43
C LEU A 107 14.76 -2.32 -1.67
N LYS A 108 15.22 -1.12 -1.33
CA LYS A 108 16.63 -0.74 -1.45
C LYS A 108 17.51 -1.51 -0.47
N MET A 109 17.06 -1.68 0.77
CA MET A 109 17.75 -2.48 1.78
C MET A 109 17.85 -3.95 1.36
N LEU A 110 16.80 -4.54 0.83
CA LEU A 110 16.81 -5.91 0.32
C LEU A 110 17.79 -6.11 -0.83
N LYS A 111 17.89 -5.17 -1.76
CA LYS A 111 18.90 -5.19 -2.82
C LYS A 111 20.32 -5.26 -2.27
N GLN A 112 20.60 -4.54 -1.18
CA GLN A 112 21.90 -4.53 -0.54
C GLN A 112 22.19 -5.83 0.22
N LEU A 113 21.20 -6.38 0.93
CA LEU A 113 21.35 -7.60 1.75
C LEU A 113 21.48 -8.86 0.90
N CYS A 114 20.73 -8.97 -0.19
CA CYS A 114 20.72 -10.18 -1.00
C CYS A 114 21.79 -10.22 -2.08
N GLY A 115 22.51 -9.12 -2.36
CA GLY A 115 23.50 -9.05 -3.44
C GLY A 115 22.91 -9.34 -4.83
N ILE A 116 21.59 -9.40 -4.95
CA ILE A 116 20.88 -9.78 -6.15
C ILE A 116 20.73 -8.54 -7.01
N PHE A 117 21.41 -8.56 -8.18
CA PHE A 117 21.08 -7.66 -9.27
C PHE A 117 19.70 -8.03 -9.82
N ILE A 118 18.64 -7.47 -9.21
CA ILE A 118 17.35 -7.43 -9.88
C ILE A 118 17.52 -6.43 -11.02
N LYS A 119 17.84 -6.95 -12.21
CA LYS A 119 17.75 -6.15 -13.44
C LYS A 119 16.33 -5.62 -13.49
N ASN A 120 16.21 -4.29 -13.49
CA ASN A 120 15.02 -3.48 -13.62
C ASN A 120 13.88 -4.14 -14.41
N THR A 121 13.03 -4.86 -13.74
CA THR A 121 11.78 -5.37 -14.30
C THR A 121 10.65 -5.23 -13.27
N PHE A 122 10.58 -4.06 -12.65
CA PHE A 122 9.35 -3.64 -12.00
C PHE A 122 8.68 -2.63 -12.93
N TYR A 123 7.79 -3.14 -13.80
CA TYR A 123 6.79 -2.32 -14.45
C TYR A 123 5.67 -2.07 -13.44
N TYR A 124 5.50 -0.82 -13.10
CA TYR A 124 4.38 -0.36 -12.29
C TYR A 124 3.16 -0.11 -13.19
#